data_5c19e7069dbf0373948cf76b7462e66e
#
_entry.id   5c19e7069dbf0373948cf76b7462e66e
#
_cell.length_a   1.000
_cell.length_b   1.000
_cell.length_c   1.000
_cell.angle_alpha   90.00
_cell.angle_beta   90.00
_cell.angle_gamma   90.00
#
_symmetry.space_group_name_H-M   'P 1'
#
loop_
_entity.id
_entity.type
_entity.pdbx_description
1 polymer ?
#
loop_
_entity_poly.entity_id
_entity_poly.type
_entity_poly.pdbx_seq_one_letter_code
_entity_poly.pdbx_strand_id
1 'polypeptide(L)'
;MKNLYKNEQAKTAIMSLYEEKLKSLQIDYEEIDVNTSFGKTRIIKTGNESGKLIVLFHGINAGAPLTLEAVKDLRKDYLLFAIDTIGQATMSDENRINIKDNSYAIWAEEVLSQLRIK
;
A
#
# COMPACT_ATOMS: atom_id res chain seq x y z
N MET A 1 -10.94 -16.95 -12.76
CA MET A 1 -10.68 -16.01 -11.66
C MET A 1 -11.48 -14.73 -11.86
N LYS A 2 -12.11 -14.26 -10.82
CA LYS A 2 -12.93 -13.05 -10.90
C LYS A 2 -12.01 -11.81 -10.92
N ASN A 3 -12.14 -10.98 -11.96
CA ASN A 3 -11.34 -9.78 -12.05
C ASN A 3 -11.79 -8.73 -11.03
N LEU A 4 -10.82 -8.07 -10.41
CA LEU A 4 -11.08 -6.99 -9.45
C LEU A 4 -11.69 -5.78 -10.16
N TYR A 5 -11.23 -5.50 -11.38
CA TYR A 5 -11.70 -4.36 -12.18
C TYR A 5 -12.67 -4.83 -13.24
N LYS A 6 -13.61 -3.94 -13.61
CA LYS A 6 -14.61 -4.24 -14.64
C LYS A 6 -13.95 -4.53 -15.98
N ASN A 7 -12.89 -3.78 -16.33
CA ASN A 7 -12.12 -3.98 -17.56
C ASN A 7 -10.78 -3.26 -17.43
N GLU A 8 -9.91 -3.38 -18.44
CA GLU A 8 -8.59 -2.74 -18.43
C GLU A 8 -8.67 -1.22 -18.42
N GLN A 9 -9.69 -0.64 -19.06
CA GLN A 9 -9.89 0.81 -19.05
C GLN A 9 -10.20 1.31 -17.64
N ALA A 10 -11.04 0.58 -16.91
CA ALA A 10 -11.38 0.92 -15.52
C ALA A 10 -10.13 0.81 -14.63
N LYS A 11 -9.34 -0.23 -14.83
CA LYS A 11 -8.09 -0.41 -14.08
C LYS A 11 -7.13 0.76 -14.34
N THR A 12 -6.93 1.10 -15.61
CA THR A 12 -6.04 2.21 -15.98
C THR A 12 -6.51 3.53 -15.37
N ALA A 13 -7.82 3.79 -15.38
CA ALA A 13 -8.37 5.01 -14.79
C ALA A 13 -8.10 5.08 -13.28
N ILE A 14 -8.29 3.97 -12.59
CA ILE A 14 -8.06 3.92 -11.14
C ILE A 14 -6.57 4.08 -10.81
N MET A 15 -5.69 3.45 -11.59
CA MET A 15 -4.25 3.59 -11.39
C MET A 15 -3.80 5.04 -11.65
N SER A 16 -4.40 5.70 -12.64
CA SER A 16 -4.11 7.11 -12.91
C SER A 16 -4.53 7.99 -11.75
N LEU A 17 -5.69 7.74 -11.16
CA LEU A 17 -6.16 8.48 -9.99
C LEU A 17 -5.23 8.28 -8.80
N TYR A 18 -4.76 7.05 -8.60
CA TYR A 18 -3.80 6.73 -7.55
C TYR A 18 -2.54 7.60 -7.71
N GLU A 19 -1.96 7.61 -8.91
CA GLU A 19 -0.73 8.35 -9.17
C GLU A 19 -0.93 9.85 -9.08
N GLU A 20 -2.06 10.35 -9.58
CA GLU A 20 -2.39 11.77 -9.48
C GLU A 20 -2.50 12.20 -8.02
N LYS A 21 -3.17 11.39 -7.19
CA LYS A 21 -3.31 11.68 -5.77
C LYS A 21 -1.96 11.71 -5.10
N LEU A 22 -1.12 10.71 -5.36
CA LEU A 22 0.20 10.61 -4.77
C LEU A 22 1.05 11.84 -5.14
N LYS A 23 1.04 12.23 -6.40
CA LYS A 23 1.76 13.41 -6.86
C LYS A 23 1.22 14.70 -6.25
N SER A 24 -0.10 14.77 -6.05
CA SER A 24 -0.74 15.95 -5.50
C SER A 24 -0.32 16.24 -4.05
N LEU A 25 0.20 15.23 -3.35
CA LEU A 25 0.65 15.40 -1.97
C LEU A 25 1.95 16.19 -1.87
N GLN A 26 2.69 16.31 -2.97
CA GLN A 26 3.96 17.05 -3.05
C GLN A 26 4.95 16.62 -1.97
N ILE A 27 5.09 15.29 -1.80
CA ILE A 27 6.00 14.69 -0.82
C ILE A 27 7.09 13.91 -1.54
N ASP A 28 8.25 13.79 -0.92
CA ASP A 28 9.29 12.87 -1.37
C ASP A 28 8.90 11.47 -0.91
N TYR A 29 8.95 10.51 -1.82
CA TYR A 29 8.59 9.14 -1.48
C TYR A 29 9.37 8.15 -2.33
N GLU A 30 9.42 6.93 -1.84
CA GLU A 30 10.02 5.80 -2.54
C GLU A 30 8.97 4.70 -2.68
N GLU A 31 8.87 4.13 -3.88
CA GLU A 31 7.96 3.01 -4.13
C GLU A 31 8.76 1.71 -3.96
N ILE A 32 8.27 0.83 -3.09
CA ILE A 32 8.92 -0.45 -2.79
C ILE A 32 7.94 -1.56 -3.13
N ASP A 33 8.42 -2.55 -3.89
CA ASP A 33 7.62 -3.75 -4.17
C ASP A 33 8.26 -4.94 -3.46
N VAL A 34 7.45 -5.68 -2.71
CA VAL A 34 7.90 -6.91 -2.08
C VAL A 34 7.05 -8.08 -2.57
N ASN A 35 7.67 -9.25 -2.64
CA ASN A 35 6.97 -10.46 -3.05
C ASN A 35 6.56 -11.25 -1.83
N THR A 36 5.28 -11.62 -1.77
CA THR A 36 4.75 -12.48 -0.73
C THR A 36 4.22 -13.76 -1.36
N SER A 37 3.87 -14.74 -0.55
CA SER A 37 3.24 -15.97 -1.06
C SER A 37 1.87 -15.71 -1.67
N PHE A 38 1.29 -14.52 -1.46
CA PHE A 38 -0.01 -14.12 -1.99
C PHE A 38 0.10 -13.19 -3.21
N GLY A 39 1.30 -12.73 -3.54
CA GLY A 39 1.55 -11.85 -4.68
C GLY A 39 2.39 -10.64 -4.33
N LYS A 40 2.60 -9.79 -5.32
CA LYS A 40 3.40 -8.56 -5.15
C LYS A 40 2.62 -7.51 -4.37
N THR A 41 3.28 -6.87 -3.43
CA THR A 41 2.69 -5.83 -2.59
C THR A 41 3.50 -4.54 -2.73
N ARG A 42 2.80 -3.43 -3.01
CA ARG A 42 3.40 -2.09 -3.12
C ARG A 42 3.39 -1.40 -1.76
N ILE A 43 4.51 -0.80 -1.42
CA ILE A 43 4.66 0.04 -0.22
C ILE A 43 5.18 1.42 -0.65
N ILE A 44 4.61 2.48 -0.09
CA ILE A 44 5.13 3.83 -0.26
C ILE A 44 5.86 4.21 1.02
N LYS A 45 7.15 4.47 0.90
CA LYS A 45 8.00 4.90 2.01
C LYS A 45 8.20 6.40 1.93
N THR A 46 7.93 7.11 3.01
CA THR A 46 8.14 8.56 3.05
C THR A 46 8.41 8.99 4.49
N GLY A 47 9.00 10.16 4.62
CA GLY A 47 9.16 10.79 5.92
C GLY A 47 10.60 10.81 6.42
N ASN A 48 10.75 10.93 7.73
CA ASN A 48 12.03 11.12 8.39
C ASN A 48 12.74 9.79 8.60
N GLU A 49 13.86 9.58 7.90
CA GLU A 49 14.65 8.34 8.00
C GLU A 49 15.14 8.07 9.43
N SER A 50 15.30 9.11 10.22
CA SER A 50 15.75 8.99 11.62
C SER A 50 14.61 8.90 12.61
N GLY A 51 13.37 9.02 12.14
CA GLY A 51 12.19 8.99 13.01
C GLY A 51 11.76 7.57 13.34
N LYS A 52 10.86 7.48 14.30
CA LYS A 52 10.24 6.19 14.61
C LYS A 52 9.41 5.73 13.45
N LEU A 53 9.40 4.42 13.24
CA LEU A 53 8.66 3.81 12.13
C LEU A 53 7.18 3.67 12.47
N ILE A 54 6.35 4.08 11.52
CA ILE A 54 4.91 3.83 11.57
C ILE A 54 4.52 3.08 10.30
N VAL A 55 3.89 1.93 10.48
CA VAL A 55 3.36 1.14 9.35
C VAL A 55 1.87 1.43 9.26
N LEU A 56 1.43 1.81 8.05
CA LEU A 56 0.05 2.21 7.81
C LEU A 56 -0.66 1.22 6.90
N PHE A 57 -1.78 0.71 7.36
CA PHE A 57 -2.68 -0.12 6.56
C PHE A 57 -3.96 0.70 6.30
N HIS A 58 -4.42 0.71 5.05
CA HIS A 58 -5.56 1.52 4.67
C HIS A 58 -6.89 0.77 4.82
N GLY A 59 -7.99 1.52 4.77
CA GLY A 59 -9.33 0.94 4.72
C GLY A 59 -9.64 0.38 3.34
N ILE A 60 -10.84 -0.18 3.18
CA ILE A 60 -11.24 -0.84 1.93
C ILE A 60 -11.10 0.11 0.75
N ASN A 61 -10.30 -0.30 -0.25
CA ASN A 61 -10.04 0.41 -1.49
C ASN A 61 -9.53 1.86 -1.34
N ALA A 62 -9.01 2.21 -0.16
CA ALA A 62 -8.48 3.55 0.06
C ALA A 62 -7.09 3.74 -0.56
N GLY A 63 -6.22 2.75 -0.41
CA GLY A 63 -4.87 2.81 -0.94
C GLY A 63 -3.91 3.69 -0.15
N ALA A 64 -2.62 3.56 -0.45
CA ALA A 64 -1.57 4.31 0.26
C ALA A 64 -1.70 5.82 0.09
N PRO A 65 -1.99 6.38 -1.11
CA PRO A 65 -2.05 7.83 -1.26
C PRO A 65 -3.07 8.51 -0.36
N LEU A 66 -4.28 7.94 -0.21
CA LEU A 66 -5.31 8.53 0.65
C LEU A 66 -4.90 8.45 2.13
N THR A 67 -4.28 7.35 2.52
CA THR A 67 -3.78 7.19 3.88
C THR A 67 -2.70 8.22 4.18
N LEU A 68 -1.77 8.42 3.24
CA LEU A 68 -0.70 9.40 3.41
C LEU A 68 -1.23 10.83 3.44
N GLU A 69 -2.28 11.13 2.66
CA GLU A 69 -2.91 12.44 2.70
C GLU A 69 -3.41 12.76 4.11
N ALA A 70 -4.01 11.78 4.77
CA ALA A 70 -4.57 11.97 6.11
C ALA A 70 -3.50 12.21 7.16
N VAL A 71 -2.29 11.66 6.99
CA VAL A 71 -1.24 11.69 8.01
C VAL A 71 0.07 12.31 7.53
N LYS A 72 0.05 13.04 6.41
CA LYS A 72 1.30 13.54 5.82
C LYS A 72 2.11 14.43 6.74
N ASP A 73 1.48 15.11 7.70
CA ASP A 73 2.18 15.97 8.65
C ASP A 73 3.08 15.17 9.60
N LEU A 74 2.83 13.87 9.75
CA LEU A 74 3.67 13.01 10.57
C LEU A 74 5.04 12.75 9.95
N ARG A 75 5.22 13.03 8.65
CA ARG A 75 6.49 12.80 7.95
C ARG A 75 7.66 13.57 8.54
N LYS A 76 7.39 14.66 9.23
CA LYS A 76 8.43 15.47 9.84
C LYS A 76 9.18 14.69 10.92
N ASP A 77 8.45 13.93 11.71
CA ASP A 77 8.99 13.26 12.90
C ASP A 77 9.07 11.74 12.78
N TYR A 78 8.36 11.15 11.81
CA TYR A 78 8.24 9.69 11.68
C TYR A 78 8.59 9.22 10.30
N LEU A 79 9.07 7.97 10.23
CA LEU A 79 9.24 7.26 8.97
C LEU A 79 7.96 6.47 8.71
N LEU A 80 7.31 6.72 7.58
CA LEU A 80 6.02 6.12 7.26
C LEU A 80 6.16 5.08 6.15
N PHE A 81 5.63 3.89 6.38
CA PHE A 81 5.48 2.83 5.37
C PHE A 81 3.98 2.61 5.15
N ALA A 82 3.46 3.12 4.04
CA ALA A 82 2.06 2.96 3.69
C ALA A 82 1.92 1.77 2.75
N ILE A 83 1.21 0.74 3.18
CA ILE A 83 1.11 -0.53 2.47
C ILE A 83 -0.19 -0.61 1.70
N ASP A 84 -0.11 -0.90 0.40
CA ASP A 84 -1.28 -1.17 -0.43
C ASP A 84 -1.74 -2.60 -0.20
N THR A 85 -2.97 -2.76 0.28
CA THR A 85 -3.51 -4.08 0.56
C THR A 85 -3.71 -4.86 -0.73
N ILE A 86 -3.15 -6.08 -0.77
CA ILE A 86 -3.32 -6.97 -1.90
C ILE A 86 -4.80 -7.34 -2.06
N GLY A 87 -5.24 -7.55 -3.30
CA GLY A 87 -6.63 -7.91 -3.57
C GLY A 87 -7.61 -6.76 -3.54
N GLN A 88 -7.12 -5.53 -3.45
CA GLN A 88 -7.94 -4.33 -3.51
C GLN A 88 -7.48 -3.44 -4.67
N ALA A 89 -8.21 -2.36 -4.93
CA ALA A 89 -7.93 -1.45 -6.04
C ALA A 89 -6.73 -0.55 -5.73
N THR A 90 -5.54 -1.14 -5.67
CA THR A 90 -4.28 -0.50 -5.33
C THR A 90 -3.20 -0.91 -6.32
N MET A 91 -1.95 -0.50 -6.07
CA MET A 91 -0.81 -0.91 -6.90
C MET A 91 -0.28 -2.29 -6.55
N SER A 92 -0.80 -2.92 -5.49
CA SER A 92 -0.50 -4.32 -5.18
C SER A 92 -1.27 -5.25 -6.12
N ASP A 93 -0.88 -6.52 -6.18
CA ASP A 93 -1.54 -7.50 -7.03
C ASP A 93 -3.02 -7.64 -6.68
N GLU A 94 -3.81 -8.04 -7.69
CA GLU A 94 -5.27 -8.16 -7.58
C GLU A 94 -5.71 -9.46 -6.92
N ASN A 95 -4.77 -10.31 -6.51
CA ASN A 95 -5.09 -11.61 -5.93
C ASN A 95 -5.87 -11.44 -4.63
N ARG A 96 -7.04 -12.07 -4.58
CA ARG A 96 -7.87 -11.99 -3.39
C ARG A 96 -7.40 -12.99 -2.34
N ILE A 97 -7.39 -12.53 -1.10
CA ILE A 97 -7.05 -13.35 0.06
C ILE A 97 -8.33 -13.64 0.83
N ASN A 98 -8.44 -14.86 1.38
CA ASN A 98 -9.61 -15.23 2.16
C ASN A 98 -9.67 -14.42 3.47
N ILE A 99 -10.76 -13.68 3.66
CA ILE A 99 -10.92 -12.84 4.84
C ILE A 99 -11.43 -13.62 6.05
N LYS A 100 -11.86 -14.87 5.85
CA LYS A 100 -12.45 -15.69 6.93
C LYS A 100 -11.40 -16.52 7.68
N ASP A 101 -10.18 -16.55 7.20
CA ASP A 101 -9.08 -17.24 7.89
C ASP A 101 -7.99 -16.22 8.23
N ASN A 102 -6.80 -16.71 8.60
CA ASN A 102 -5.71 -15.83 9.00
C ASN A 102 -4.79 -15.41 7.83
N SER A 103 -5.25 -15.53 6.58
CA SER A 103 -4.41 -15.24 5.41
C SER A 103 -3.92 -13.80 5.38
N TYR A 104 -4.77 -12.82 5.71
CA TYR A 104 -4.33 -11.42 5.76
C TYR A 104 -3.27 -11.18 6.82
N ALA A 105 -3.37 -11.86 7.96
CA ALA A 105 -2.34 -11.77 9.01
C ALA A 105 -1.02 -12.34 8.52
N ILE A 106 -1.05 -13.46 7.81
CA ILE A 106 0.14 -14.09 7.23
C ILE A 106 0.75 -13.17 6.18
N TRP A 107 -0.09 -12.60 5.30
CA TRP A 107 0.36 -11.66 4.29
C TRP A 107 1.05 -10.45 4.92
N ALA A 108 0.43 -9.86 5.95
CA ALA A 108 1.00 -8.71 6.64
C ALA A 108 2.34 -9.05 7.28
N GLU A 109 2.44 -10.22 7.90
CA GLU A 109 3.68 -10.69 8.50
C GLU A 109 4.79 -10.86 7.45
N GLU A 110 4.45 -11.43 6.28
CA GLU A 110 5.41 -11.58 5.20
C GLU A 110 5.90 -10.23 4.69
N VAL A 111 4.99 -9.24 4.55
CA VAL A 111 5.37 -7.90 4.13
C VAL A 111 6.34 -7.29 5.13
N LEU A 112 6.02 -7.35 6.40
CA LEU A 112 6.88 -6.78 7.44
C LEU A 112 8.25 -7.47 7.49
N SER A 113 8.29 -8.78 7.29
CA SER A 113 9.55 -9.53 7.23
C SER A 113 10.40 -9.10 6.04
N GLN A 114 9.80 -8.91 4.88
CA GLN A 114 10.51 -8.46 3.68
C GLN A 114 11.10 -7.06 3.88
N LEU A 115 10.41 -6.21 4.62
CA LEU A 115 10.88 -4.87 4.94
C LEU A 115 11.86 -4.87 6.12
N ARG A 116 12.10 -6.03 6.72
CA ARG A 116 12.96 -6.21 7.89
C ARG A 116 12.47 -5.42 9.10
N ILE A 117 11.16 -5.36 9.25
CA ILE A 117 10.51 -4.73 10.38
C ILE A 117 10.19 -5.81 11.42
N LYS A 118 10.56 -5.58 12.65
CA LYS A 118 10.29 -6.51 13.75
C LYS A 118 9.06 -6.10 14.52
#